data_a6452b116571ef382ac3159496658bf7
#
_entry.id   a6452b116571ef382ac3159496658bf7
#
_cell.length_a   1.000
_cell.length_b   1.000
_cell.length_c   1.000
_cell.angle_alpha   90.00
_cell.angle_beta   90.00
_cell.angle_gamma   90.00
#
_symmetry.space_group_name_H-M   'P 1'
#
loop_
_entity.id
_entity.type
_entity.pdbx_description
1 polymer ?
#
loop_
_entity_poly.entity_id
_entity_poly.type
_entity_poly.pdbx_seq_one_letter_code
_entity_poly.pdbx_strand_id
1 'polypeptide(L)'
;MKIAVAGTGYVGLSIAVLLSQHHEVTAVDVIAEKVEMINRRVSPIQDAEIEKYLAEKELHQKATLDGESAYREAEIVVISTPTNYDPKMNYFDTSSVESVIEQVNRVNPEAAIVIKSTIPVGYTEEISRKLGVQNVMFSPEFLREGKALYDNLYPSRIIVGAP
;
A
#
# COMPACT_ATOMS: atom_id res chain seq x y z
N MET A 1 -6.77 11.59 -9.54
CA MET A 1 -5.40 11.03 -9.51
C MET A 1 -5.45 9.54 -9.76
N LYS A 2 -4.40 8.99 -10.35
CA LYS A 2 -4.18 7.55 -10.45
C LYS A 2 -3.25 7.12 -9.32
N ILE A 3 -3.69 6.17 -8.52
CA ILE A 3 -2.95 5.69 -7.34
C ILE A 3 -2.80 4.18 -7.43
N ALA A 4 -1.59 3.67 -7.21
CA ALA A 4 -1.35 2.25 -7.04
C ALA A 4 -1.11 1.93 -5.56
N VAL A 5 -1.65 0.80 -5.10
CA VAL A 5 -1.46 0.32 -3.73
C VAL A 5 -0.88 -1.08 -3.79
N ALA A 6 0.37 -1.24 -3.37
CA ALA A 6 1.08 -2.52 -3.32
C ALA A 6 0.83 -3.23 -1.99
N GLY A 7 0.26 -4.43 -2.07
CA GLY A 7 -0.19 -5.22 -0.94
C GLY A 7 -1.65 -4.96 -0.57
N THR A 8 -2.42 -6.03 -0.38
CA THR A 8 -3.86 -6.00 -0.07
C THR A 8 -4.18 -6.66 1.27
N GLY A 9 -3.30 -6.46 2.26
CA GLY A 9 -3.58 -6.73 3.66
C GLY A 9 -4.47 -5.65 4.28
N TYR A 10 -4.58 -5.64 5.61
CA TYR A 10 -5.43 -4.67 6.34
C TYR A 10 -5.10 -3.21 5.99
N VAL A 11 -3.81 -2.86 5.96
CA VAL A 11 -3.35 -1.51 5.65
C VAL A 11 -3.66 -1.16 4.19
N GLY A 12 -3.19 -1.96 3.25
CA GLY A 12 -3.29 -1.65 1.83
C GLY A 12 -4.72 -1.65 1.32
N LEU A 13 -5.52 -2.65 1.66
CA LEU A 13 -6.90 -2.72 1.18
C LEU A 13 -7.77 -1.62 1.77
N SER A 14 -7.59 -1.28 3.06
CA SER A 14 -8.34 -0.17 3.68
C SER A 14 -8.01 1.18 3.03
N ILE A 15 -6.73 1.43 2.72
CA ILE A 15 -6.30 2.63 1.98
C ILE A 15 -6.86 2.63 0.55
N ALA A 16 -6.80 1.48 -0.14
CA ALA A 16 -7.33 1.36 -1.49
C ALA A 16 -8.84 1.67 -1.54
N VAL A 17 -9.62 1.11 -0.62
CA VAL A 17 -11.07 1.38 -0.50
C VAL A 17 -11.33 2.83 -0.15
N LEU A 18 -10.59 3.40 0.82
CA LEU A 18 -10.73 4.81 1.21
C LEU A 18 -10.52 5.76 0.02
N LEU A 19 -9.41 5.58 -0.70
CA LEU A 19 -9.01 6.46 -1.79
C LEU A 19 -9.86 6.27 -3.06
N SER A 20 -10.36 5.07 -3.30
CA SER A 20 -11.15 4.74 -4.50
C SER A 20 -12.54 5.39 -4.53
N GLN A 21 -12.98 5.99 -3.44
CA GLN A 21 -14.19 6.81 -3.42
C GLN A 21 -14.06 8.08 -4.27
N HIS A 22 -12.83 8.57 -4.48
CA HIS A 22 -12.58 9.84 -5.16
C HIS A 22 -11.46 9.78 -6.21
N HIS A 23 -10.73 8.67 -6.29
CA HIS A 23 -9.56 8.50 -7.15
C HIS A 23 -9.57 7.16 -7.86
N GLU A 24 -8.90 7.05 -8.98
CA GLU A 24 -8.67 5.78 -9.68
C GLU A 24 -7.58 5.00 -8.94
N VAL A 25 -7.95 3.88 -8.33
CA VAL A 25 -7.04 3.08 -7.52
C VAL A 25 -6.82 1.70 -8.16
N THR A 26 -5.56 1.33 -8.33
CA THR A 26 -5.17 -0.03 -8.72
C THR A 26 -4.48 -0.71 -7.55
N ALA A 27 -5.14 -1.69 -6.96
CA ALA A 27 -4.56 -2.54 -5.91
C ALA A 27 -3.70 -3.64 -6.56
N VAL A 28 -2.49 -3.82 -6.07
CA VAL A 28 -1.53 -4.82 -6.57
C VAL A 28 -1.26 -5.83 -5.49
N ASP A 29 -1.41 -7.10 -5.81
CA ASP A 29 -1.04 -8.20 -4.92
C ASP A 29 -0.41 -9.33 -5.73
N VAL A 30 0.37 -10.18 -5.08
CA VAL A 30 0.99 -11.36 -5.71
C VAL A 30 0.10 -12.60 -5.62
N ILE A 31 -0.99 -12.54 -4.87
CA ILE A 31 -1.92 -13.65 -4.64
C ILE A 31 -3.12 -13.50 -5.55
N ALA A 32 -3.21 -14.36 -6.57
CA ALA A 32 -4.27 -14.31 -7.58
C ALA A 32 -5.69 -14.37 -6.99
N GLU A 33 -5.90 -15.20 -5.97
CA GLU A 33 -7.19 -15.33 -5.30
C GLU A 33 -7.66 -14.00 -4.68
N LYS A 34 -6.76 -13.27 -4.02
CA LYS A 34 -7.08 -11.94 -3.46
C LYS A 34 -7.46 -10.94 -4.54
N VAL A 35 -6.71 -10.91 -5.65
CA VAL A 35 -6.99 -10.05 -6.79
C VAL A 35 -8.37 -10.34 -7.36
N GLU A 36 -8.71 -11.62 -7.54
CA GLU A 36 -10.01 -12.04 -8.03
C GLU A 36 -11.15 -11.65 -7.09
N MET A 37 -10.97 -11.87 -5.78
CA MET A 37 -11.96 -11.49 -4.78
C MET A 37 -12.24 -9.98 -4.80
N ILE A 38 -11.21 -9.14 -4.80
CA ILE A 38 -11.35 -7.68 -4.82
C ILE A 38 -12.08 -7.23 -6.10
N ASN A 39 -11.75 -7.79 -7.26
CA ASN A 39 -12.42 -7.46 -8.52
C ASN A 39 -13.90 -7.91 -8.55
N ARG A 40 -14.26 -8.91 -7.76
CA ARG A 40 -15.65 -9.32 -7.52
C ARG A 40 -16.33 -8.56 -6.38
N ARG A 41 -15.67 -7.55 -5.83
CA ARG A 41 -16.14 -6.77 -4.66
C ARG A 41 -16.34 -7.61 -3.39
N VAL A 42 -15.52 -8.62 -3.22
CA VAL A 42 -15.46 -9.47 -2.01
C VAL A 42 -14.16 -9.17 -1.28
N SER A 43 -14.25 -8.96 0.03
CA SER A 43 -13.06 -8.71 0.85
C SER A 43 -12.26 -10.00 1.09
N PRO A 44 -10.95 -10.04 0.81
CA PRO A 44 -10.09 -11.16 1.16
C PRO A 44 -9.63 -11.14 2.63
N ILE A 45 -10.06 -10.16 3.41
CA ILE A 45 -9.73 -9.99 4.82
C ILE A 45 -11.00 -9.72 5.64
N GLN A 46 -10.96 -10.00 6.93
CA GLN A 46 -12.07 -9.78 7.85
C GLN A 46 -12.07 -8.33 8.36
N ASP A 47 -12.86 -7.48 7.73
CA ASP A 47 -13.09 -6.09 8.14
C ASP A 47 -14.50 -5.68 7.68
N ALA A 48 -15.42 -5.52 8.63
CA ALA A 48 -16.82 -5.28 8.34
C ALA A 48 -17.07 -4.00 7.54
N GLU A 49 -16.27 -2.94 7.75
CA GLU A 49 -16.42 -1.70 6.97
C GLU A 49 -15.88 -1.89 5.55
N ILE A 50 -14.79 -2.63 5.34
CA ILE A 50 -14.30 -2.96 4.00
C ILE A 50 -15.33 -3.78 3.24
N GLU A 51 -15.88 -4.84 3.86
CA GLU A 51 -16.91 -5.68 3.27
C GLU A 51 -18.13 -4.84 2.85
N LYS A 52 -18.60 -3.96 3.74
CA LYS A 52 -19.71 -3.06 3.47
C LYS A 52 -19.40 -2.09 2.32
N TYR A 53 -18.24 -1.44 2.32
CA TYR A 53 -17.86 -0.48 1.28
C TYR A 53 -17.70 -1.16 -0.09
N LEU A 54 -17.08 -2.34 -0.15
CA LEU A 54 -16.97 -3.11 -1.38
C LEU A 54 -18.35 -3.49 -1.94
N ALA A 55 -19.31 -3.85 -1.07
CA ALA A 55 -20.65 -4.26 -1.49
C ALA A 55 -21.55 -3.08 -1.89
N GLU A 56 -21.50 -1.96 -1.17
CA GLU A 56 -22.51 -0.91 -1.24
C GLU A 56 -22.05 0.39 -1.91
N LYS A 57 -20.74 0.69 -1.89
CA LYS A 57 -20.23 1.97 -2.39
C LYS A 57 -19.80 1.90 -3.84
N GLU A 58 -19.95 3.01 -4.54
CA GLU A 58 -19.31 3.21 -5.83
C GLU A 58 -17.81 3.48 -5.61
N LEU A 59 -16.97 2.55 -6.03
CA LEU A 59 -15.53 2.60 -5.86
C LEU A 59 -14.85 2.52 -7.23
N HIS A 60 -13.93 3.45 -7.50
CA HIS A 60 -13.10 3.46 -8.70
C HIS A 60 -11.83 2.61 -8.46
N GLN A 61 -12.05 1.33 -8.19
CA GLN A 61 -11.00 0.38 -7.80
C GLN A 61 -10.97 -0.84 -8.72
N LYS A 62 -9.75 -1.25 -9.07
CA LYS A 62 -9.45 -2.55 -9.67
C LYS A 62 -8.25 -3.18 -8.95
N ALA A 63 -8.11 -4.49 -9.07
CA ALA A 63 -6.95 -5.22 -8.56
C ALA A 63 -6.23 -5.97 -9.69
N THR A 64 -4.92 -6.13 -9.57
CA THR A 64 -4.08 -6.78 -10.59
C THR A 64 -2.87 -7.48 -9.98
N LEU A 65 -2.37 -8.50 -10.68
CA LEU A 65 -1.07 -9.13 -10.44
C LEU A 65 0.09 -8.36 -11.14
N ASP A 66 -0.26 -7.52 -12.13
CA ASP A 66 0.71 -6.75 -12.92
C ASP A 66 1.04 -5.41 -12.25
N GLY A 67 2.00 -5.46 -11.35
CA GLY A 67 2.48 -4.28 -10.63
C GLY A 67 3.13 -3.26 -11.56
N GLU A 68 3.90 -3.69 -12.55
CA GLU A 68 4.60 -2.76 -13.43
C GLU A 68 3.64 -1.88 -14.24
N SER A 69 2.58 -2.45 -14.79
CA SER A 69 1.55 -1.68 -15.47
C SER A 69 0.83 -0.72 -14.54
N ALA A 70 0.54 -1.15 -13.30
CA ALA A 70 -0.11 -0.31 -12.31
C ALA A 70 0.76 0.89 -11.90
N TYR A 71 2.06 0.65 -11.65
CA TYR A 71 3.00 1.68 -11.20
C TYR A 71 3.34 2.67 -12.31
N ARG A 72 3.40 2.22 -13.56
CA ARG A 72 3.71 3.07 -14.73
C ARG A 72 2.76 4.24 -14.88
N GLU A 73 1.51 4.05 -14.54
CA GLU A 73 0.47 5.07 -14.69
C GLU A 73 0.17 5.85 -13.40
N ALA A 74 0.74 5.42 -12.26
CA ALA A 74 0.41 5.99 -10.98
C ALA A 74 1.13 7.32 -10.72
N GLU A 75 0.42 8.31 -10.20
CA GLU A 75 1.00 9.53 -9.64
C GLU A 75 1.54 9.29 -8.23
N ILE A 76 0.89 8.38 -7.50
CA ILE A 76 1.28 7.98 -6.14
C ILE A 76 1.27 6.45 -6.06
N VAL A 77 2.32 5.88 -5.48
CA VAL A 77 2.40 4.46 -5.14
C VAL A 77 2.47 4.30 -3.63
N VAL A 78 1.47 3.66 -3.06
CA VAL A 78 1.43 3.33 -1.62
C VAL A 78 1.95 1.91 -1.43
N ILE A 79 2.96 1.73 -0.57
CA ILE A 79 3.55 0.42 -0.28
C ILE A 79 3.06 -0.06 1.07
N SER A 80 2.32 -1.17 1.07
CA SER A 80 1.75 -1.83 2.24
C SER A 80 2.04 -3.34 2.22
N THR A 81 3.18 -3.71 1.64
CA THR A 81 3.63 -5.10 1.57
C THR A 81 4.10 -5.60 2.93
N PRO A 82 3.99 -6.91 3.23
CA PRO A 82 4.41 -7.45 4.51
C PRO A 82 5.90 -7.23 4.78
N THR A 83 6.22 -6.87 6.01
CA THR A 83 7.58 -6.84 6.53
C THR A 83 7.63 -7.72 7.78
N ASN A 84 8.46 -8.77 7.75
CA ASN A 84 8.59 -9.71 8.83
C ASN A 84 9.75 -9.31 9.76
N TYR A 85 9.50 -9.33 11.06
CA TYR A 85 10.55 -9.14 12.05
C TYR A 85 11.03 -10.49 12.58
N ASP A 86 12.34 -10.75 12.45
CA ASP A 86 12.97 -11.91 13.07
C ASP A 86 13.61 -11.50 14.42
N PRO A 87 13.02 -11.90 15.56
CA PRO A 87 13.51 -11.51 16.87
C PRO A 87 14.84 -12.19 17.24
N LYS A 88 15.22 -13.28 16.59
CA LYS A 88 16.48 -13.98 16.84
C LYS A 88 17.66 -13.24 16.19
N MET A 89 17.41 -12.69 15.01
CA MET A 89 18.40 -11.95 14.26
C MET A 89 18.30 -10.43 14.48
N ASN A 90 17.29 -9.96 15.21
CA ASN A 90 16.95 -8.55 15.38
C ASN A 90 16.90 -7.83 14.02
N TYR A 91 16.18 -8.43 13.08
CA TYR A 91 16.18 -8.02 11.67
C TYR A 91 14.77 -7.88 11.13
N PHE A 92 14.52 -6.78 10.41
CA PHE A 92 13.33 -6.60 9.60
C PHE A 92 13.61 -7.00 8.16
N ASP A 93 12.82 -7.94 7.64
CA ASP A 93 12.86 -8.26 6.21
C ASP A 93 12.04 -7.22 5.45
N THR A 94 12.73 -6.27 4.85
CA THR A 94 12.16 -5.19 4.03
C THR A 94 12.24 -5.47 2.53
N SER A 95 12.61 -6.69 2.12
CA SER A 95 12.83 -7.06 0.73
C SER A 95 11.61 -6.81 -0.16
N SER A 96 10.40 -7.04 0.35
CA SER A 96 9.17 -6.76 -0.39
C SER A 96 8.97 -5.27 -0.67
N VAL A 97 9.30 -4.41 0.28
CA VAL A 97 9.23 -2.94 0.14
C VAL A 97 10.27 -2.48 -0.89
N GLU A 98 11.51 -2.94 -0.74
CA GLU A 98 12.61 -2.62 -1.67
C GLU A 98 12.27 -3.03 -3.11
N SER A 99 11.76 -4.25 -3.31
CA SER A 99 11.34 -4.73 -4.62
C SER A 99 10.31 -3.82 -5.30
N VAL A 100 9.33 -3.32 -4.54
CA VAL A 100 8.34 -2.38 -5.10
C VAL A 100 8.98 -1.04 -5.45
N ILE A 101 9.85 -0.49 -4.59
CA ILE A 101 10.56 0.77 -4.87
C ILE A 101 11.40 0.64 -6.15
N GLU A 102 12.13 -0.46 -6.32
CA GLU A 102 12.93 -0.74 -7.52
C GLU A 102 12.06 -0.82 -8.77
N GLN A 103 10.91 -1.51 -8.68
CA GLN A 103 9.96 -1.60 -9.80
C GLN A 103 9.41 -0.22 -10.18
N VAL A 104 8.97 0.57 -9.19
CA VAL A 104 8.46 1.93 -9.43
C VAL A 104 9.54 2.79 -10.06
N ASN A 105 10.74 2.81 -9.50
CA ASN A 105 11.85 3.63 -10.02
C ASN A 105 12.20 3.27 -11.48
N ARG A 106 12.09 1.98 -11.84
CA ARG A 106 12.36 1.53 -13.21
C ARG A 106 11.31 1.98 -14.22
N VAL A 107 10.00 1.96 -13.85
CA VAL A 107 8.91 2.19 -14.80
C VAL A 107 8.30 3.59 -14.72
N ASN A 108 8.46 4.27 -13.59
CA ASN A 108 7.91 5.61 -13.33
C ASN A 108 8.67 6.32 -12.19
N PRO A 109 9.88 6.85 -12.46
CA PRO A 109 10.70 7.50 -11.44
C PRO A 109 10.10 8.79 -10.87
N GLU A 110 9.06 9.35 -11.51
CA GLU A 110 8.38 10.58 -11.06
C GLU A 110 7.25 10.33 -10.05
N ALA A 111 6.80 9.07 -9.90
CA ALA A 111 5.73 8.75 -8.97
C ALA A 111 6.16 9.00 -7.51
N ALA A 112 5.31 9.63 -6.71
CA ALA A 112 5.54 9.73 -5.29
C ALA A 112 5.35 8.36 -4.61
N ILE A 113 6.33 7.92 -3.82
CA ILE A 113 6.29 6.63 -3.12
C ILE A 113 6.00 6.86 -1.64
N VAL A 114 4.94 6.27 -1.12
CA VAL A 114 4.54 6.38 0.28
C VAL A 114 4.60 5.00 0.93
N ILE A 115 5.55 4.80 1.83
CA ILE A 115 5.68 3.55 2.59
C ILE A 115 4.73 3.59 3.79
N LYS A 116 3.84 2.61 3.86
CA LYS A 116 2.94 2.33 4.99
C LYS A 116 3.35 1.07 5.75
N SER A 117 4.15 0.21 5.16
CA SER A 117 4.72 -0.98 5.82
C SER A 117 5.58 -0.57 7.00
N THR A 118 5.66 -1.44 8.02
CA THR A 118 6.56 -1.24 9.17
C THR A 118 8.01 -1.36 8.71
N ILE A 119 8.79 -0.33 8.93
CA ILE A 119 10.20 -0.26 8.53
C ILE A 119 11.08 0.22 9.70
N PRO A 120 12.37 -0.14 9.71
CA PRO A 120 13.33 0.35 10.70
C PRO A 120 13.51 1.87 10.66
N VAL A 121 13.93 2.44 11.78
CA VAL A 121 14.32 3.86 11.84
C VAL A 121 15.48 4.12 10.88
N GLY A 122 15.38 5.19 10.09
CA GLY A 122 16.39 5.57 9.10
C GLY A 122 16.29 4.84 7.75
N TYR A 123 15.35 3.90 7.61
CA TYR A 123 15.21 3.10 6.39
C TYR A 123 14.96 3.97 5.13
N THR A 124 14.12 5.00 5.22
CA THR A 124 13.83 5.87 4.07
C THR A 124 15.08 6.57 3.54
N GLU A 125 15.94 7.04 4.42
CA GLU A 125 17.22 7.66 4.02
C GLU A 125 18.18 6.63 3.42
N GLU A 126 18.25 5.45 4.02
CA GLU A 126 19.11 4.35 3.57
C GLU A 126 18.70 3.88 2.16
N ILE A 127 17.42 3.57 1.97
CA ILE A 127 16.92 3.06 0.68
C ILE A 127 16.98 4.14 -0.40
N SER A 128 16.72 5.40 -0.08
CA SER A 128 16.84 6.52 -1.01
C SER A 128 18.28 6.66 -1.51
N ARG A 129 19.26 6.55 -0.62
CA ARG A 129 20.67 6.58 -0.98
C ARG A 129 21.09 5.36 -1.79
N LYS A 130 20.64 4.16 -1.39
CA LYS A 130 20.97 2.89 -2.04
C LYS A 130 20.47 2.84 -3.48
N LEU A 131 19.24 3.29 -3.71
CA LEU A 131 18.58 3.21 -5.03
C LEU A 131 18.64 4.53 -5.82
N GLY A 132 19.17 5.60 -5.25
CA GLY A 132 19.25 6.91 -5.90
C GLY A 132 17.90 7.57 -6.13
N VAL A 133 16.90 7.29 -5.27
CA VAL A 133 15.55 7.84 -5.36
C VAL A 133 15.34 8.96 -4.34
N GLN A 134 14.53 9.99 -4.68
CA GLN A 134 14.30 11.15 -3.82
C GLN A 134 12.83 11.36 -3.45
N ASN A 135 11.94 10.52 -3.98
CA ASN A 135 10.49 10.63 -3.90
C ASN A 135 9.87 9.63 -2.94
N VAL A 136 10.65 9.10 -1.98
CA VAL A 136 10.20 8.12 -0.99
C VAL A 136 9.86 8.83 0.32
N MET A 137 8.63 8.63 0.79
CA MET A 137 8.12 9.16 2.05
C MET A 137 7.68 8.01 2.95
N PHE A 138 7.70 8.22 4.26
CA PHE A 138 7.16 7.30 5.25
C PHE A 138 5.91 7.89 5.89
N SER A 139 4.84 7.11 5.88
CA SER A 139 3.60 7.47 6.57
C SER A 139 3.13 6.27 7.41
N PRO A 140 3.57 6.18 8.68
CA PRO A 140 3.17 5.08 9.57
C PRO A 140 1.65 5.01 9.73
N GLU A 141 1.18 3.82 10.02
CA GLU A 141 -0.22 3.58 10.30
C GLU A 141 -0.43 3.25 11.80
N PHE A 142 -1.66 3.48 12.28
CA PHE A 142 -2.04 3.26 13.68
C PHE A 142 -3.37 2.50 13.76
N LEU A 143 -3.70 1.73 12.74
CA LEU A 143 -4.95 1.00 12.64
C LEU A 143 -4.94 -0.32 13.42
N ARG A 144 -6.14 -0.79 13.73
CA ARG A 144 -6.38 -2.11 14.32
C ARG A 144 -6.82 -3.09 13.23
N GLU A 145 -6.29 -4.31 13.27
CA GLU A 145 -6.78 -5.40 12.43
C GLU A 145 -8.28 -5.61 12.65
N GLY A 146 -9.02 -5.83 11.56
CA GLY A 146 -10.48 -5.98 11.59
C GLY A 146 -11.27 -4.68 11.76
N LYS A 147 -10.60 -3.52 11.92
CA LYS A 147 -11.18 -2.17 11.96
C LYS A 147 -10.38 -1.17 11.12
N ALA A 148 -9.61 -1.67 10.17
CA ALA A 148 -8.64 -0.88 9.44
C ALA A 148 -9.29 0.26 8.65
N LEU A 149 -10.40 0.00 7.95
CA LEU A 149 -11.09 1.05 7.21
C LEU A 149 -11.72 2.09 8.15
N TYR A 150 -12.33 1.66 9.24
CA TYR A 150 -12.89 2.60 10.22
C TYR A 150 -11.81 3.53 10.78
N ASP A 151 -10.66 2.98 11.17
CA ASP A 151 -9.55 3.76 11.72
C ASP A 151 -8.92 4.70 10.68
N ASN A 152 -8.95 4.35 9.39
CA ASN A 152 -8.54 5.22 8.29
C ASN A 152 -9.58 6.30 7.94
N LEU A 153 -10.87 6.02 8.11
CA LEU A 153 -11.94 7.01 7.92
C LEU A 153 -11.94 8.07 9.03
N TYR A 154 -11.58 7.67 10.25
CA TYR A 154 -11.59 8.52 11.45
C TYR A 154 -10.24 8.50 12.17
N PRO A 155 -9.16 8.91 11.51
CA PRO A 155 -7.82 8.85 12.09
C PRO A 155 -7.65 9.87 13.20
N SER A 156 -7.00 9.50 14.30
CA SER A 156 -6.63 10.46 15.35
C SER A 156 -5.51 11.40 14.87
N ARG A 157 -4.69 10.93 13.95
CA ARG A 157 -3.57 11.68 13.34
C ARG A 157 -3.13 11.01 12.04
N ILE A 158 -2.58 11.80 11.15
CA ILE A 158 -1.86 11.36 9.95
C ILE A 158 -0.47 11.97 10.03
N ILE A 159 0.57 11.14 9.92
CA ILE A 159 1.96 11.56 9.96
C ILE A 159 2.58 11.23 8.62
N VAL A 160 3.30 12.17 8.04
CA VAL A 160 4.09 11.98 6.83
C VAL A 160 5.49 12.52 7.10
N GLY A 161 6.48 11.63 7.02
CA GLY A 161 7.88 11.99 7.02
C GLY A 161 8.36 12.12 5.57
N ALA A 162 8.86 13.30 5.22
CA ALA A 162 9.56 13.54 3.97
C ALA A 162 11.07 13.67 4.22
N PRO A 163 11.93 13.34 3.24
CA PRO A 163 13.36 13.57 3.33
C PRO A 163 13.73 15.04 3.44
#